data_8fb192e8699fd1a4ed190aac04fe846a
#
_entry.id   8fb192e8699fd1a4ed190aac04fe846a
#
_cell.length_a   1.000
_cell.length_b   1.000
_cell.length_c   1.000
_cell.angle_alpha   90.00
_cell.angle_beta   90.00
_cell.angle_gamma   90.00
#
_symmetry.space_group_name_H-M   'P 1'
#
loop_
_entity.id
_entity.type
_entity.pdbx_description
1 polymer ?
#
loop_
_entity_poly.entity_id
_entity_poly.type
_entity_poly.pdbx_seq_one_letter_code
_entity_poly.pdbx_strand_id
1 'polypeptide(L)'
;MSLEYLDDVAVHYADGTLLLEQCKSALAHNPISDWSDDLWKTVANWLDAVETQKVSGPKTSFQLYVTPAKLGKLSASMHAALDAKAIAALVKQVKDKLNKRPIPPKCIAHIQKFLDASDTLRLSVVGKTTIYATDADPLEPLRTLLRPTVPEISLDVICASAIGQAKEAADKCIRRKSPAVVNVAEFRRNFHAFVQQNNMSGYLPTFTPAPSKDVTKALLTNRPVFARQLQLIAASEEQQLRAASDLMRTSGDKVKWADQGLVFDGTFEDWEDTLLRKHDATLSEVQETYAEKPEDAQGRVVYSRCAAMDLPLDGRAVPGHFTHGSFNDLADRRRLGWHPDHLNLLNEGDEK
;
A
#
# COMPACT_ATOMS: atom_id res chain seq x y z
N MET A 1 8.65 10.36 -19.08
CA MET A 1 7.52 9.54 -19.57
C MET A 1 6.53 10.48 -20.25
N SER A 2 5.98 10.10 -21.38
CA SER A 2 4.88 10.83 -22.01
C SER A 2 3.70 9.87 -22.28
N LEU A 3 2.49 10.44 -22.31
CA LEU A 3 1.25 9.71 -22.60
C LEU A 3 0.63 10.33 -23.85
N GLU A 4 0.08 9.50 -24.76
CA GLU A 4 -0.61 9.94 -25.99
C GLU A 4 0.20 10.91 -26.87
N TYR A 5 1.52 10.88 -26.79
CA TYR A 5 2.39 11.80 -27.56
C TYR A 5 3.13 11.11 -28.71
N LEU A 6 3.82 10.01 -28.45
CA LEU A 6 4.50 9.20 -29.47
C LEU A 6 3.83 7.83 -29.62
N ASP A 7 3.23 7.33 -28.55
CA ASP A 7 2.45 6.11 -28.41
C ASP A 7 1.56 6.27 -27.16
N ASP A 8 0.78 5.23 -26.79
CA ASP A 8 -0.04 5.27 -25.57
C ASP A 8 0.84 5.64 -24.36
N VAL A 9 2.02 5.00 -24.25
CA VAL A 9 3.06 5.38 -23.28
C VAL A 9 4.42 5.42 -23.96
N ALA A 10 5.20 6.48 -23.71
CA ALA A 10 6.59 6.54 -24.11
C ALA A 10 7.49 6.89 -22.91
N VAL A 11 8.53 6.07 -22.67
CA VAL A 11 9.47 6.25 -21.56
C VAL A 11 10.84 6.62 -22.13
N HIS A 12 11.29 7.84 -21.86
CA HIS A 12 12.64 8.33 -22.20
C HIS A 12 13.58 8.04 -21.03
N TYR A 13 14.58 7.25 -21.24
CA TYR A 13 15.61 6.93 -20.27
C TYR A 13 16.77 7.96 -20.29
N ALA A 14 17.51 8.04 -19.21
CA ALA A 14 18.62 8.99 -19.05
C ALA A 14 19.80 8.69 -20.01
N ASP A 15 19.95 7.47 -20.46
CA ASP A 15 20.95 7.03 -21.45
C ASP A 15 20.57 7.37 -22.89
N GLY A 16 19.44 8.03 -23.09
CA GLY A 16 18.88 8.39 -24.39
C GLY A 16 18.17 7.24 -25.12
N THR A 17 17.92 6.11 -24.44
CA THR A 17 17.05 5.06 -24.98
C THR A 17 15.58 5.41 -24.77
N LEU A 18 14.71 4.81 -25.58
CA LEU A 18 13.27 5.03 -25.61
C LEU A 18 12.54 3.69 -25.57
N LEU A 19 11.50 3.60 -24.73
CA LEU A 19 10.50 2.54 -24.80
C LEU A 19 9.20 3.15 -25.33
N LEU A 20 8.65 2.56 -26.38
CA LEU A 20 7.28 2.83 -26.84
C LEU A 20 6.38 1.66 -26.47
N GLU A 21 5.32 1.96 -25.75
CA GLU A 21 4.35 0.96 -25.31
C GLU A 21 2.96 1.27 -25.84
N GLN A 22 2.36 0.29 -26.51
CA GLN A 22 0.98 0.31 -26.92
C GLN A 22 0.16 -0.62 -26.01
N CYS A 23 -0.93 -0.10 -25.44
CA CYS A 23 -1.81 -0.86 -24.57
C CYS A 23 -3.08 -1.29 -25.31
N LYS A 24 -3.47 -2.56 -25.16
CA LYS A 24 -4.70 -3.10 -25.78
C LYS A 24 -5.55 -3.85 -24.78
N SER A 25 -6.83 -3.49 -24.72
CA SER A 25 -7.82 -4.26 -23.98
C SER A 25 -8.29 -5.46 -24.81
N ALA A 26 -8.24 -6.64 -24.21
CA ALA A 26 -8.70 -7.88 -24.82
C ALA A 26 -10.07 -8.35 -24.32
N LEU A 27 -10.88 -7.43 -23.78
CA LEU A 27 -12.22 -7.73 -23.26
C LEU A 27 -13.22 -8.04 -24.38
N ALA A 28 -13.22 -7.25 -25.47
CA ALA A 28 -14.18 -7.39 -26.54
C ALA A 28 -13.74 -8.36 -27.65
N HIS A 29 -12.43 -8.42 -27.92
CA HIS A 29 -11.84 -9.28 -28.96
C HIS A 29 -10.37 -9.58 -28.63
N ASN A 30 -9.74 -10.46 -29.42
CA ASN A 30 -8.32 -10.76 -29.26
C ASN A 30 -7.45 -9.80 -30.12
N PRO A 31 -6.81 -8.78 -29.52
CA PRO A 31 -6.04 -7.78 -30.26
C PRO A 31 -4.74 -8.30 -30.85
N ILE A 32 -4.27 -9.49 -30.45
CA ILE A 32 -3.04 -10.14 -30.92
C ILE A 32 -3.30 -11.42 -31.71
N SER A 33 -4.54 -11.64 -32.17
CA SER A 33 -4.83 -12.72 -33.10
C SER A 33 -4.10 -12.50 -34.43
N ASP A 34 -3.84 -13.59 -35.17
CA ASP A 34 -3.03 -13.58 -36.40
C ASP A 34 -3.41 -12.48 -37.42
N TRP A 35 -4.69 -12.12 -37.46
CA TRP A 35 -5.24 -11.16 -38.42
C TRP A 35 -5.96 -9.99 -37.74
N SER A 36 -5.57 -9.66 -36.51
CA SER A 36 -6.10 -8.50 -35.81
C SER A 36 -5.57 -7.21 -36.43
N ASP A 37 -6.46 -6.25 -36.64
CA ASP A 37 -6.08 -4.91 -37.06
C ASP A 37 -5.21 -4.22 -36.00
N ASP A 38 -5.51 -4.41 -34.73
CA ASP A 38 -4.74 -3.86 -33.61
C ASP A 38 -3.26 -4.25 -33.67
N LEU A 39 -2.97 -5.55 -33.86
CA LEU A 39 -1.58 -6.04 -33.96
C LEU A 39 -0.83 -5.39 -35.13
N TRP A 40 -1.42 -5.51 -36.32
CA TRP A 40 -0.74 -5.10 -37.54
C TRP A 40 -0.66 -3.58 -37.71
N LYS A 41 -1.66 -2.85 -37.25
CA LYS A 41 -1.64 -1.39 -37.19
C LYS A 41 -0.56 -0.87 -36.25
N THR A 42 -0.42 -1.49 -35.07
CA THR A 42 0.64 -1.15 -34.11
C THR A 42 2.02 -1.36 -34.74
N VAL A 43 2.28 -2.53 -35.35
CA VAL A 43 3.54 -2.81 -36.02
C VAL A 43 3.80 -1.83 -37.16
N ALA A 44 2.80 -1.55 -38.00
CA ALA A 44 2.91 -0.60 -39.09
C ALA A 44 3.26 0.82 -38.60
N ASN A 45 2.61 1.27 -37.52
CA ASN A 45 2.90 2.59 -36.92
C ASN A 45 4.33 2.67 -36.38
N TRP A 46 4.85 1.62 -35.76
CA TRP A 46 6.24 1.57 -35.28
C TRP A 46 7.24 1.56 -36.42
N LEU A 47 6.98 0.82 -37.49
CA LEU A 47 7.81 0.87 -38.72
C LEU A 47 7.83 2.31 -39.28
N ASP A 48 6.70 2.99 -39.36
CA ASP A 48 6.61 4.39 -39.80
C ASP A 48 7.40 5.34 -38.91
N ALA A 49 7.28 5.16 -37.61
CA ALA A 49 7.97 6.03 -36.66
C ALA A 49 9.50 5.93 -36.80
N VAL A 50 10.04 4.74 -37.07
CA VAL A 50 11.46 4.53 -37.33
C VAL A 50 11.85 5.01 -38.72
N GLU A 51 11.08 4.67 -39.75
CA GLU A 51 11.36 5.04 -41.13
C GLU A 51 11.36 6.56 -41.34
N THR A 52 10.39 7.26 -40.74
CA THR A 52 10.29 8.72 -40.78
C THR A 52 11.22 9.42 -39.80
N GLN A 53 12.09 8.71 -39.12
CA GLN A 53 13.05 9.23 -38.14
C GLN A 53 12.41 9.98 -36.97
N LYS A 54 11.13 9.76 -36.68
CA LYS A 54 10.48 10.26 -35.45
C LYS A 54 11.12 9.68 -34.21
N VAL A 55 11.61 8.43 -34.32
CA VAL A 55 12.36 7.74 -33.27
C VAL A 55 13.57 7.02 -33.87
N SER A 56 14.63 6.87 -33.06
CA SER A 56 15.84 6.16 -33.46
C SER A 56 15.65 4.66 -33.28
N GLY A 57 15.57 3.89 -34.36
CA GLY A 57 15.43 2.43 -34.31
C GLY A 57 16.48 1.73 -33.43
N PRO A 58 17.78 2.07 -33.52
CA PRO A 58 18.80 1.49 -32.64
C PRO A 58 18.61 1.74 -31.15
N LYS A 59 18.01 2.87 -30.78
CA LYS A 59 17.80 3.29 -29.37
C LYS A 59 16.40 3.07 -28.86
N THR A 60 15.48 2.50 -29.68
CA THR A 60 14.08 2.32 -29.29
C THR A 60 13.77 0.85 -29.10
N SER A 61 13.07 0.50 -28.03
CA SER A 61 12.39 -0.76 -27.78
C SER A 61 10.88 -0.57 -27.86
N PHE A 62 10.16 -1.64 -28.21
CA PHE A 62 8.72 -1.61 -28.44
C PHE A 62 8.05 -2.64 -27.54
N GLN A 63 6.92 -2.28 -26.94
CA GLN A 63 6.14 -3.18 -26.11
C GLN A 63 4.67 -3.11 -26.47
N LEU A 64 4.06 -4.26 -26.68
CA LEU A 64 2.61 -4.39 -26.82
C LEU A 64 2.07 -5.05 -25.54
N TYR A 65 1.40 -4.26 -24.72
CA TYR A 65 0.77 -4.73 -23.49
C TYR A 65 -0.69 -5.11 -23.76
N VAL A 66 -1.10 -6.31 -23.36
CA VAL A 66 -2.44 -6.86 -23.61
C VAL A 66 -3.02 -7.43 -22.32
N THR A 67 -4.21 -6.98 -21.96
CA THR A 67 -4.93 -7.51 -20.80
C THR A 67 -6.45 -7.58 -21.08
N PRO A 68 -7.15 -8.64 -20.66
CA PRO A 68 -6.65 -9.92 -20.17
C PRO A 68 -5.79 -10.69 -21.20
N ALA A 69 -5.08 -11.73 -20.74
CA ALA A 69 -4.17 -12.51 -21.60
C ALA A 69 -4.90 -13.15 -22.76
N LYS A 70 -4.28 -13.06 -23.93
CA LYS A 70 -4.70 -13.75 -25.15
C LYS A 70 -3.51 -14.38 -25.85
N LEU A 71 -3.77 -15.31 -26.75
CA LEU A 71 -2.75 -15.98 -27.54
C LEU A 71 -2.98 -15.73 -29.04
N GLY A 72 -1.87 -15.62 -29.78
CA GLY A 72 -1.85 -15.56 -31.24
C GLY A 72 -0.59 -16.24 -31.77
N LYS A 73 -0.71 -16.96 -32.88
CA LYS A 73 0.45 -17.70 -33.41
C LYS A 73 1.48 -16.76 -34.04
N LEU A 74 1.04 -15.77 -34.82
CA LEU A 74 1.94 -14.77 -35.41
C LEU A 74 2.52 -13.82 -34.38
N SER A 75 1.74 -13.40 -33.39
CA SER A 75 2.25 -12.56 -32.29
C SER A 75 3.30 -13.30 -31.44
N ALA A 76 3.10 -14.59 -31.16
CA ALA A 76 4.11 -15.40 -30.48
C ALA A 76 5.40 -15.55 -31.34
N SER A 77 5.26 -15.78 -32.65
CA SER A 77 6.41 -15.83 -33.57
C SER A 77 7.12 -14.47 -33.67
N MET A 78 6.38 -13.37 -33.61
CA MET A 78 6.92 -12.02 -33.60
C MET A 78 7.69 -11.71 -32.30
N HIS A 79 7.14 -12.06 -31.15
CA HIS A 79 7.82 -11.94 -29.86
C HIS A 79 9.14 -12.74 -29.80
N ALA A 80 9.19 -13.92 -30.46
CA ALA A 80 10.36 -14.78 -30.49
C ALA A 80 11.39 -14.37 -31.56
N ALA A 81 11.08 -13.42 -32.43
CA ALA A 81 11.89 -13.06 -33.59
C ALA A 81 12.95 -12.00 -33.23
N LEU A 82 13.99 -12.39 -32.50
CA LEU A 82 15.03 -11.49 -31.96
C LEU A 82 16.21 -11.25 -32.92
N ASP A 83 16.33 -12.02 -34.02
CA ASP A 83 17.41 -11.89 -34.97
C ASP A 83 16.92 -11.92 -36.42
N ALA A 84 17.81 -11.62 -37.36
CA ALA A 84 17.48 -11.56 -38.80
C ALA A 84 16.94 -12.88 -39.38
N LYS A 85 17.43 -14.04 -38.88
CA LYS A 85 16.99 -15.36 -39.34
C LYS A 85 15.55 -15.65 -38.87
N ALA A 86 15.23 -15.36 -37.61
CA ALA A 86 13.90 -15.52 -37.06
C ALA A 86 12.90 -14.57 -37.73
N ILE A 87 13.31 -13.35 -38.03
CA ILE A 87 12.48 -12.37 -38.77
C ILE A 87 12.21 -12.83 -40.19
N ALA A 88 13.21 -13.36 -40.93
CA ALA A 88 12.99 -13.92 -42.24
C ALA A 88 12.00 -15.10 -42.19
N ALA A 89 12.11 -15.96 -41.17
CA ALA A 89 11.15 -17.05 -40.94
C ALA A 89 9.73 -16.54 -40.66
N LEU A 90 9.60 -15.49 -39.86
CA LEU A 90 8.32 -14.82 -39.62
C LEU A 90 7.70 -14.24 -40.89
N VAL A 91 8.50 -13.54 -41.71
CA VAL A 91 8.04 -13.00 -43.02
C VAL A 91 7.53 -14.13 -43.91
N LYS A 92 8.25 -15.23 -44.01
CA LYS A 92 7.82 -16.42 -44.76
C LYS A 92 6.49 -16.96 -44.17
N GLN A 93 6.41 -17.13 -42.87
CA GLN A 93 5.21 -17.63 -42.19
C GLN A 93 3.98 -16.74 -42.47
N VAL A 94 4.14 -15.41 -42.45
CA VAL A 94 3.08 -14.46 -42.78
C VAL A 94 2.64 -14.62 -44.25
N LYS A 95 3.58 -14.64 -45.19
CA LYS A 95 3.30 -14.84 -46.61
C LYS A 95 2.57 -16.17 -46.88
N ASP A 96 3.08 -17.28 -46.34
CA ASP A 96 2.48 -18.60 -46.52
C ASP A 96 1.08 -18.71 -45.96
N LYS A 97 0.83 -18.11 -44.81
CA LYS A 97 -0.53 -18.04 -44.20
C LYS A 97 -1.47 -17.12 -45.01
N LEU A 98 -0.96 -15.98 -45.50
CA LEU A 98 -1.73 -15.04 -46.30
C LEU A 98 -2.18 -15.65 -47.62
N ASN A 99 -1.27 -16.35 -48.31
CA ASN A 99 -1.55 -17.02 -49.61
C ASN A 99 -2.58 -18.16 -49.48
N LYS A 100 -2.77 -18.72 -48.30
CA LYS A 100 -3.79 -19.76 -48.05
C LYS A 100 -5.19 -19.19 -47.79
N ARG A 101 -5.33 -17.88 -47.71
CA ARG A 101 -6.64 -17.23 -47.46
C ARG A 101 -7.32 -16.91 -48.79
N PRO A 102 -8.59 -17.29 -48.95
CA PRO A 102 -9.35 -16.95 -50.14
C PRO A 102 -9.69 -15.45 -50.22
N ILE A 103 -9.78 -14.79 -49.04
CA ILE A 103 -10.11 -13.37 -48.95
C ILE A 103 -9.05 -12.70 -48.05
N PRO A 104 -8.43 -11.59 -48.53
CA PRO A 104 -7.48 -10.84 -47.71
C PRO A 104 -8.12 -10.34 -46.37
N PRO A 105 -7.34 -10.31 -45.27
CA PRO A 105 -7.84 -9.76 -44.00
C PRO A 105 -8.03 -8.24 -44.12
N LYS A 106 -8.88 -7.66 -43.26
CA LYS A 106 -9.11 -6.19 -43.23
C LYS A 106 -7.82 -5.40 -43.00
N CYS A 107 -6.89 -5.95 -42.22
CA CYS A 107 -5.58 -5.35 -41.92
C CYS A 107 -4.51 -5.54 -43.02
N ILE A 108 -4.89 -5.95 -44.25
CA ILE A 108 -3.93 -6.26 -45.33
C ILE A 108 -2.97 -5.10 -45.62
N ALA A 109 -3.42 -3.86 -45.59
CA ALA A 109 -2.57 -2.70 -45.84
C ALA A 109 -1.43 -2.60 -44.81
N HIS A 110 -1.72 -2.86 -43.54
CA HIS A 110 -0.73 -2.85 -42.45
C HIS A 110 0.24 -4.06 -42.58
N ILE A 111 -0.27 -5.23 -42.97
CA ILE A 111 0.54 -6.42 -43.22
C ILE A 111 1.47 -6.16 -44.39
N GLN A 112 0.98 -5.56 -45.48
CA GLN A 112 1.79 -5.26 -46.67
C GLN A 112 2.96 -4.34 -46.32
N LYS A 113 2.71 -3.31 -45.47
CA LYS A 113 3.75 -2.43 -44.97
C LYS A 113 4.88 -3.19 -44.26
N PHE A 114 4.52 -4.16 -43.36
CA PHE A 114 5.51 -5.05 -42.74
C PHE A 114 6.28 -5.91 -43.77
N LEU A 115 5.58 -6.43 -44.79
CA LEU A 115 6.19 -7.28 -45.81
C LEU A 115 7.12 -6.49 -46.76
N ASP A 116 6.82 -5.22 -47.02
CA ASP A 116 7.58 -4.35 -47.93
C ASP A 116 8.73 -3.63 -47.21
N ALA A 117 8.72 -3.56 -45.87
CA ALA A 117 9.79 -2.98 -45.12
C ALA A 117 11.15 -3.67 -45.39
N SER A 118 12.24 -2.93 -45.28
CA SER A 118 13.58 -3.52 -45.40
C SER A 118 13.89 -4.46 -44.24
N ASP A 119 14.81 -5.42 -44.43
CA ASP A 119 15.23 -6.34 -43.37
C ASP A 119 15.82 -5.60 -42.17
N THR A 120 16.56 -4.52 -42.41
CA THR A 120 17.12 -3.66 -41.37
C THR A 120 16.00 -2.96 -40.56
N LEU A 121 14.98 -2.49 -41.25
CA LEU A 121 13.86 -1.82 -40.59
C LEU A 121 13.03 -2.82 -39.75
N ARG A 122 12.74 -4.02 -40.30
CA ARG A 122 12.10 -5.11 -39.57
C ARG A 122 12.88 -5.51 -38.32
N LEU A 123 14.20 -5.64 -38.45
CA LEU A 123 15.08 -6.00 -37.34
C LEU A 123 15.05 -4.91 -36.25
N SER A 124 15.08 -3.64 -36.63
CA SER A 124 15.07 -2.52 -35.67
C SER A 124 13.76 -2.38 -34.91
N VAL A 125 12.64 -2.85 -35.46
CA VAL A 125 11.33 -2.81 -34.81
C VAL A 125 10.99 -4.18 -34.21
N VAL A 126 10.79 -5.20 -35.03
CA VAL A 126 10.33 -6.53 -34.57
C VAL A 126 11.35 -7.21 -33.67
N GLY A 127 12.65 -7.12 -34.00
CA GLY A 127 13.72 -7.69 -33.17
C GLY A 127 13.85 -7.07 -31.79
N LYS A 128 13.15 -5.96 -31.53
CA LYS A 128 13.10 -5.25 -30.25
C LYS A 128 11.67 -5.16 -29.70
N THR A 129 10.75 -5.92 -30.27
CA THR A 129 9.34 -5.93 -29.83
C THR A 129 9.13 -7.01 -28.79
N THR A 130 8.60 -6.61 -27.63
CA THR A 130 8.09 -7.52 -26.61
C THR A 130 6.57 -7.47 -26.63
N ILE A 131 5.92 -8.65 -26.64
CA ILE A 131 4.47 -8.76 -26.47
C ILE A 131 4.23 -9.33 -25.09
N TYR A 132 3.59 -8.53 -24.23
CA TYR A 132 3.30 -8.89 -22.86
C TYR A 132 1.79 -9.03 -22.69
N ALA A 133 1.32 -10.27 -22.63
CA ALA A 133 -0.09 -10.60 -22.43
C ALA A 133 -0.28 -11.24 -21.05
N THR A 134 -1.10 -10.63 -20.20
CA THR A 134 -1.23 -11.04 -18.79
C THR A 134 -2.66 -10.93 -18.28
N ASP A 135 -2.99 -11.86 -17.37
CA ASP A 135 -4.19 -11.81 -16.51
C ASP A 135 -3.87 -11.26 -15.11
N ALA A 136 -2.60 -10.92 -14.85
CA ALA A 136 -2.19 -10.38 -13.57
C ALA A 136 -2.84 -9.01 -13.31
N ASP A 137 -3.11 -8.73 -12.05
CA ASP A 137 -3.58 -7.41 -11.63
C ASP A 137 -2.55 -6.33 -12.04
N PRO A 138 -2.94 -5.32 -12.82
CA PRO A 138 -2.03 -4.24 -13.23
C PRO A 138 -1.41 -3.47 -12.06
N LEU A 139 -2.02 -3.53 -10.87
CA LEU A 139 -1.51 -2.88 -9.65
C LEU A 139 -0.45 -3.71 -8.92
N GLU A 140 -0.36 -5.03 -9.18
CA GLU A 140 0.53 -5.89 -8.42
C GLU A 140 2.03 -5.50 -8.51
N PRO A 141 2.57 -5.06 -9.64
CA PRO A 141 3.94 -4.54 -9.69
C PRO A 141 4.14 -3.32 -8.78
N LEU A 142 3.12 -2.45 -8.69
CA LEU A 142 3.18 -1.27 -7.81
C LEU A 142 3.03 -1.66 -6.34
N ARG A 143 2.13 -2.60 -6.01
CA ARG A 143 2.01 -3.15 -4.64
C ARG A 143 3.31 -3.79 -4.20
N THR A 144 3.91 -4.63 -5.04
CA THR A 144 5.20 -5.28 -4.74
C THR A 144 6.30 -4.26 -4.45
N LEU A 145 6.34 -3.17 -5.20
CA LEU A 145 7.32 -2.10 -4.99
C LEU A 145 7.09 -1.34 -3.67
N LEU A 146 5.84 -1.13 -3.28
CA LEU A 146 5.47 -0.31 -2.11
C LEU A 146 5.35 -1.13 -0.81
N ARG A 147 5.06 -2.42 -0.90
CA ARG A 147 4.86 -3.32 0.26
C ARG A 147 5.96 -3.27 1.31
N PRO A 148 7.27 -3.10 0.99
CA PRO A 148 8.31 -2.97 2.02
C PRO A 148 8.23 -1.68 2.84
N THR A 149 7.50 -0.65 2.38
CA THR A 149 7.50 0.69 3.00
C THR A 149 6.12 1.22 3.35
N VAL A 150 5.07 0.50 2.96
CA VAL A 150 3.66 0.90 3.16
C VAL A 150 2.92 -0.22 3.86
N PRO A 151 2.24 0.04 5.00
CA PRO A 151 1.38 -0.95 5.64
C PRO A 151 0.30 -1.49 4.69
N GLU A 152 -0.01 -2.78 4.80
CA GLU A 152 -0.96 -3.46 3.91
C GLU A 152 -2.32 -2.76 3.86
N ILE A 153 -2.80 -2.23 5.00
CA ILE A 153 -4.07 -1.50 5.10
C ILE A 153 -4.13 -0.24 4.23
N SER A 154 -2.99 0.39 3.94
CA SER A 154 -2.89 1.63 3.16
C SER A 154 -2.47 1.38 1.72
N LEU A 155 -2.04 0.17 1.39
CA LEU A 155 -1.35 -0.15 0.15
C LEU A 155 -2.22 0.13 -1.09
N ASP A 156 -3.47 -0.34 -1.11
CA ASP A 156 -4.38 -0.14 -2.24
C ASP A 156 -4.74 1.33 -2.45
N VAL A 157 -4.96 2.08 -1.37
CA VAL A 157 -5.27 3.52 -1.44
C VAL A 157 -4.08 4.30 -2.00
N ILE A 158 -2.87 3.95 -1.57
CA ILE A 158 -1.64 4.59 -2.05
C ILE A 158 -1.37 4.23 -3.51
N CYS A 159 -1.58 2.97 -3.93
CA CYS A 159 -1.47 2.56 -5.32
C CYS A 159 -2.47 3.31 -6.23
N ALA A 160 -3.74 3.40 -5.82
CA ALA A 160 -4.76 4.14 -6.56
C ALA A 160 -4.41 5.64 -6.65
N SER A 161 -3.86 6.22 -5.58
CA SER A 161 -3.39 7.60 -5.55
C SER A 161 -2.22 7.85 -6.50
N ALA A 162 -1.28 6.90 -6.62
CA ALA A 162 -0.16 6.99 -7.57
C ALA A 162 -0.66 7.12 -9.02
N ILE A 163 -1.61 6.27 -9.41
CA ILE A 163 -2.22 6.30 -10.74
C ILE A 163 -2.97 7.61 -10.95
N GLY A 164 -3.79 8.03 -9.98
CA GLY A 164 -4.53 9.29 -10.03
C GLY A 164 -3.62 10.51 -10.21
N GLN A 165 -2.51 10.57 -9.46
CA GLN A 165 -1.53 11.65 -9.57
C GLN A 165 -0.79 11.64 -10.92
N ALA A 166 -0.42 10.48 -11.45
CA ALA A 166 0.20 10.36 -12.76
C ALA A 166 -0.74 10.83 -13.87
N LYS A 167 -2.00 10.41 -13.82
CA LYS A 167 -3.05 10.87 -14.75
C LYS A 167 -3.26 12.38 -14.65
N GLU A 168 -3.42 12.92 -13.45
CA GLU A 168 -3.62 14.37 -13.26
C GLU A 168 -2.42 15.19 -13.76
N ALA A 169 -1.20 14.69 -13.60
CA ALA A 169 -0.02 15.33 -14.14
C ALA A 169 -0.06 15.42 -15.69
N ALA A 170 -0.48 14.32 -16.34
CA ALA A 170 -0.67 14.29 -17.79
C ALA A 170 -1.83 15.20 -18.25
N ASP A 171 -2.97 15.12 -17.58
CA ASP A 171 -4.17 15.94 -17.88
C ASP A 171 -3.89 17.45 -17.73
N LYS A 172 -3.05 17.85 -16.77
CA LYS A 172 -2.59 19.25 -16.63
C LYS A 172 -1.83 19.73 -17.86
N CYS A 173 -0.96 18.88 -18.42
CA CYS A 173 -0.24 19.20 -19.66
C CYS A 173 -1.21 19.36 -20.84
N ILE A 174 -2.13 18.42 -21.01
CA ILE A 174 -3.16 18.43 -22.08
C ILE A 174 -4.02 19.67 -21.99
N ARG A 175 -4.53 20.02 -20.80
CA ARG A 175 -5.32 21.24 -20.59
C ARG A 175 -4.55 22.53 -20.95
N ARG A 176 -3.22 22.52 -20.81
CA ARG A 176 -2.33 23.62 -21.22
C ARG A 176 -1.94 23.56 -22.69
N LYS A 177 -2.51 22.63 -23.46
CA LYS A 177 -2.16 22.38 -24.88
C LYS A 177 -0.68 22.09 -25.09
N SER A 178 -0.03 21.47 -24.13
CA SER A 178 1.35 21.01 -24.17
C SER A 178 1.40 19.48 -24.21
N PRO A 179 2.47 18.89 -24.76
CA PRO A 179 2.65 17.43 -24.71
C PRO A 179 2.53 16.91 -23.28
N ALA A 180 1.84 15.79 -23.10
CA ALA A 180 1.63 15.15 -21.80
C ALA A 180 2.92 14.46 -21.31
N VAL A 181 3.95 15.26 -21.05
CA VAL A 181 5.27 14.79 -20.59
C VAL A 181 5.37 14.95 -19.08
N VAL A 182 5.50 13.83 -18.37
CA VAL A 182 5.68 13.79 -16.92
C VAL A 182 7.14 13.55 -16.60
N ASN A 183 7.74 14.44 -15.81
CA ASN A 183 9.09 14.24 -15.28
C ASN A 183 9.05 13.19 -14.19
N VAL A 184 9.62 12.01 -14.45
CA VAL A 184 9.56 10.86 -13.54
C VAL A 184 10.29 11.13 -12.22
N ALA A 185 11.41 11.88 -12.25
CA ALA A 185 12.15 12.20 -11.03
C ALA A 185 11.36 13.16 -10.12
N GLU A 186 10.69 14.15 -10.72
CA GLU A 186 9.80 15.07 -10.00
C GLU A 186 8.57 14.33 -9.46
N PHE A 187 7.93 13.52 -10.29
CA PHE A 187 6.81 12.68 -9.87
C PHE A 187 7.18 11.78 -8.69
N ARG A 188 8.35 11.10 -8.78
CA ARG A 188 8.84 10.22 -7.71
C ARG A 188 9.04 10.99 -6.39
N ARG A 189 9.65 12.18 -6.42
CA ARG A 189 9.83 13.00 -5.21
C ARG A 189 8.49 13.39 -4.59
N ASN A 190 7.55 13.87 -5.41
CA ASN A 190 6.24 14.31 -4.95
C ASN A 190 5.41 13.13 -4.41
N PHE A 191 5.46 11.99 -5.09
CA PHE A 191 4.79 10.79 -4.65
C PHE A 191 5.39 10.22 -3.36
N HIS A 192 6.72 10.25 -3.21
CA HIS A 192 7.38 9.85 -1.97
C HIS A 192 6.95 10.74 -0.78
N ALA A 193 6.90 12.06 -0.98
CA ALA A 193 6.37 12.98 0.05
C ALA A 193 4.90 12.69 0.38
N PHE A 194 4.09 12.40 -0.65
CA PHE A 194 2.69 12.00 -0.45
C PHE A 194 2.57 10.69 0.35
N VAL A 195 3.38 9.68 0.05
CA VAL A 195 3.40 8.41 0.80
C VAL A 195 3.78 8.66 2.25
N GLN A 196 4.83 9.42 2.52
CA GLN A 196 5.23 9.76 3.89
C GLN A 196 4.12 10.50 4.65
N GLN A 197 3.45 11.45 4.02
CA GLN A 197 2.37 12.22 4.64
C GLN A 197 1.12 11.37 4.92
N ASN A 198 0.81 10.39 4.06
CA ASN A 198 -0.42 9.61 4.13
C ASN A 198 -0.22 8.19 4.69
N ASN A 199 1.01 7.75 4.85
CA ASN A 199 1.34 6.44 5.42
C ASN A 199 1.22 6.44 6.95
N MET A 200 1.31 7.61 7.59
CA MET A 200 0.98 7.83 8.99
C MET A 200 -0.39 8.49 9.06
N SER A 201 -1.45 7.71 9.23
CA SER A 201 -2.73 8.31 9.60
C SER A 201 -2.53 9.01 10.95
N GLY A 202 -3.00 10.25 11.08
CA GLY A 202 -2.95 10.97 12.36
C GLY A 202 -3.74 10.30 13.49
N TYR A 203 -4.33 9.14 13.21
CA TYR A 203 -5.15 8.34 14.12
C TYR A 203 -4.84 6.84 13.93
N LEU A 204 -4.68 6.12 15.04
CA LEU A 204 -4.55 4.67 15.08
C LEU A 204 -5.93 4.03 15.23
N PRO A 205 -6.40 3.22 14.25
CA PRO A 205 -7.74 2.65 14.30
C PRO A 205 -7.85 1.55 15.35
N THR A 206 -9.03 1.38 15.95
CA THR A 206 -9.32 0.20 16.78
C THR A 206 -9.69 -0.99 15.88
N PHE A 207 -9.10 -2.14 16.14
CA PHE A 207 -9.39 -3.42 15.50
C PHE A 207 -10.07 -4.41 16.45
N THR A 208 -10.06 -4.09 17.75
CA THR A 208 -10.60 -4.97 18.79
C THR A 208 -11.97 -4.46 19.22
N PRO A 209 -13.06 -5.18 18.93
CA PRO A 209 -14.39 -4.81 19.36
C PRO A 209 -14.50 -4.83 20.89
N ALA A 210 -15.43 -4.05 21.44
CA ALA A 210 -15.70 -4.10 22.86
C ALA A 210 -16.18 -5.50 23.27
N PRO A 211 -15.55 -6.11 24.30
CA PRO A 211 -15.98 -7.43 24.78
C PRO A 211 -17.38 -7.35 25.40
N SER A 212 -18.10 -8.46 25.43
CA SER A 212 -19.37 -8.56 26.13
C SER A 212 -19.19 -8.41 27.65
N LYS A 213 -20.26 -8.04 28.35
CA LYS A 213 -20.23 -7.94 29.81
C LYS A 213 -19.87 -9.27 30.48
N ASP A 214 -20.27 -10.39 29.91
CA ASP A 214 -19.97 -11.72 30.45
C ASP A 214 -18.49 -12.04 30.34
N VAL A 215 -17.84 -11.69 29.23
CA VAL A 215 -16.40 -11.85 29.02
C VAL A 215 -15.61 -10.97 30.01
N THR A 216 -16.00 -9.70 30.19
CA THR A 216 -15.35 -8.81 31.16
C THR A 216 -15.54 -9.30 32.60
N LYS A 217 -16.71 -9.81 32.97
CA LYS A 217 -16.96 -10.40 34.29
C LYS A 217 -16.12 -11.65 34.51
N ALA A 218 -16.00 -12.53 33.50
CA ALA A 218 -15.15 -13.72 33.57
C ALA A 218 -13.67 -13.37 33.83
N LEU A 219 -13.16 -12.30 33.18
CA LEU A 219 -11.81 -11.81 33.46
C LEU A 219 -11.66 -11.36 34.92
N LEU A 220 -12.59 -10.57 35.43
CA LEU A 220 -12.56 -10.08 36.82
C LEU A 220 -12.70 -11.20 37.85
N THR A 221 -13.39 -12.32 37.54
CA THR A 221 -13.51 -13.49 38.40
C THR A 221 -12.13 -14.12 38.70
N ASN A 222 -11.18 -14.03 37.79
CA ASN A 222 -9.81 -14.50 37.98
C ASN A 222 -8.97 -13.57 38.87
N ARG A 223 -9.54 -12.48 39.39
CA ARG A 223 -8.92 -11.49 40.26
C ARG A 223 -7.56 -11.01 39.77
N PRO A 224 -7.43 -10.51 38.50
CA PRO A 224 -6.16 -9.97 38.01
C PRO A 224 -5.68 -8.83 38.90
N VAL A 225 -4.38 -8.52 38.86
CA VAL A 225 -3.78 -7.56 39.79
C VAL A 225 -4.38 -6.16 39.64
N PHE A 226 -4.66 -5.70 38.42
CA PHE A 226 -5.32 -4.40 38.22
C PHE A 226 -6.70 -4.33 38.89
N ALA A 227 -7.48 -5.41 38.88
CA ALA A 227 -8.79 -5.44 39.51
C ALA A 227 -8.66 -5.39 41.04
N ARG A 228 -7.67 -6.09 41.61
CA ARG A 228 -7.34 -6.03 43.04
C ARG A 228 -6.90 -4.61 43.44
N GLN A 229 -6.09 -3.95 42.62
CA GLN A 229 -5.71 -2.56 42.82
C GLN A 229 -6.93 -1.60 42.82
N LEU A 230 -7.88 -1.82 41.93
CA LEU A 230 -9.14 -1.05 41.91
C LEU A 230 -10.00 -1.29 43.17
N GLN A 231 -9.98 -2.51 43.73
CA GLN A 231 -10.64 -2.81 45.01
C GLN A 231 -10.00 -2.08 46.19
N LEU A 232 -8.65 -1.93 46.21
CA LEU A 232 -7.95 -1.17 47.27
C LEU A 232 -8.37 0.29 47.32
N ILE A 233 -8.79 0.86 46.22
CA ILE A 233 -9.31 2.25 46.16
C ILE A 233 -10.84 2.32 46.19
N ALA A 234 -11.52 1.21 46.50
CA ALA A 234 -12.99 1.10 46.49
C ALA A 234 -13.65 1.57 45.18
N ALA A 235 -13.04 1.25 44.05
CA ALA A 235 -13.62 1.53 42.72
C ALA A 235 -14.91 0.75 42.51
N SER A 236 -15.91 1.37 41.87
CA SER A 236 -17.21 0.78 41.61
C SER A 236 -17.12 -0.42 40.64
N GLU A 237 -18.11 -1.33 40.68
CA GLU A 237 -18.18 -2.46 39.71
C GLU A 237 -18.17 -1.94 38.27
N GLU A 238 -18.84 -0.82 37.99
CA GLU A 238 -18.84 -0.23 36.65
C GLU A 238 -17.44 0.21 36.18
N GLN A 239 -16.67 0.84 37.13
CA GLN A 239 -15.29 1.23 36.85
C GLN A 239 -14.40 0.00 36.59
N GLN A 240 -14.56 -1.07 37.39
CA GLN A 240 -13.80 -2.33 37.19
C GLN A 240 -14.15 -2.99 35.84
N LEU A 241 -15.43 -3.03 35.46
CA LEU A 241 -15.85 -3.56 34.15
C LEU A 241 -15.31 -2.75 32.99
N ARG A 242 -15.30 -1.41 33.10
CA ARG A 242 -14.72 -0.53 32.09
C ARG A 242 -13.22 -0.74 31.97
N ALA A 243 -12.50 -0.80 33.10
CA ALA A 243 -11.06 -1.07 33.11
C ALA A 243 -10.71 -2.40 32.43
N ALA A 244 -11.47 -3.48 32.72
CA ALA A 244 -11.30 -4.77 32.10
C ALA A 244 -11.57 -4.73 30.57
N SER A 245 -12.63 -4.07 30.15
CA SER A 245 -12.94 -3.89 28.73
C SER A 245 -11.83 -3.14 27.99
N ASP A 246 -11.36 -2.03 28.58
CA ASP A 246 -10.35 -1.18 27.96
C ASP A 246 -8.98 -1.87 27.91
N LEU A 247 -8.61 -2.62 28.95
CA LEU A 247 -7.41 -3.46 28.97
C LEU A 247 -7.43 -4.49 27.84
N MET A 248 -8.52 -5.24 27.69
CA MET A 248 -8.65 -6.26 26.65
C MET A 248 -8.55 -5.67 25.24
N ARG A 249 -9.22 -4.54 25.02
CA ARG A 249 -9.18 -3.86 23.71
C ARG A 249 -7.79 -3.33 23.40
N THR A 250 -7.14 -2.72 24.38
CA THR A 250 -5.78 -2.18 24.26
C THR A 250 -4.79 -3.28 23.93
N SER A 251 -4.85 -4.42 24.63
CA SER A 251 -3.98 -5.57 24.35
C SER A 251 -4.20 -6.12 22.94
N GLY A 252 -5.44 -6.22 22.50
CA GLY A 252 -5.77 -6.66 21.16
C GLY A 252 -5.33 -5.68 20.07
N ASP A 253 -5.49 -4.38 20.29
CA ASP A 253 -5.08 -3.35 19.35
C ASP A 253 -3.54 -3.24 19.26
N LYS A 254 -2.80 -3.37 20.38
CA LYS A 254 -1.32 -3.43 20.39
C LYS A 254 -0.81 -4.54 19.45
N VAL A 255 -1.35 -5.76 19.58
CA VAL A 255 -0.98 -6.89 18.73
C VAL A 255 -1.31 -6.60 17.26
N LYS A 256 -2.52 -6.11 16.97
CA LYS A 256 -2.94 -5.82 15.59
C LYS A 256 -2.13 -4.71 14.94
N TRP A 257 -1.76 -3.65 15.69
CA TRP A 257 -0.93 -2.58 15.16
C TRP A 257 0.49 -3.06 14.86
N ALA A 258 1.08 -3.91 15.71
CA ALA A 258 2.39 -4.52 15.47
C ALA A 258 2.34 -5.45 14.25
N ASP A 259 1.35 -6.35 14.16
CA ASP A 259 1.17 -7.29 13.04
C ASP A 259 1.01 -6.57 11.69
N GLN A 260 0.35 -5.40 11.69
CA GLN A 260 0.13 -4.60 10.48
C GLN A 260 1.24 -3.58 10.21
N GLY A 261 2.28 -3.54 11.03
CA GLY A 261 3.38 -2.58 10.89
C GLY A 261 2.96 -1.12 11.09
N LEU A 262 1.84 -0.88 11.80
CA LEU A 262 1.38 0.48 12.11
C LEU A 262 2.17 1.12 13.25
N VAL A 263 2.70 0.32 14.17
CA VAL A 263 3.49 0.74 15.32
C VAL A 263 4.71 -0.16 15.45
N PHE A 264 5.86 0.44 15.74
CA PHE A 264 7.08 -0.28 16.02
C PHE A 264 7.12 -0.73 17.50
N ASP A 265 7.65 -1.90 17.80
CA ASP A 265 7.63 -2.46 19.17
C ASP A 265 8.26 -1.52 20.21
N GLY A 266 9.40 -0.90 19.91
CA GLY A 266 10.05 0.08 20.77
C GLY A 266 9.18 1.31 21.11
N THR A 267 8.20 1.63 20.26
CA THR A 267 7.26 2.73 20.52
C THR A 267 6.38 2.46 21.74
N PHE A 268 6.06 1.20 22.01
CA PHE A 268 5.26 0.84 23.20
C PHE A 268 6.07 1.00 24.50
N GLU A 269 7.37 0.75 24.47
CA GLU A 269 8.26 0.96 25.62
C GLU A 269 8.38 2.44 25.97
N ASP A 270 8.63 3.30 24.98
CA ASP A 270 8.66 4.76 25.17
C ASP A 270 7.30 5.32 25.64
N TRP A 271 6.21 4.73 25.15
CA TRP A 271 4.86 5.06 25.57
C TRP A 271 4.62 4.70 27.03
N GLU A 272 5.00 3.51 27.48
CA GLU A 272 4.87 3.04 28.85
C GLU A 272 5.65 3.96 29.82
N ASP A 273 6.87 4.34 29.45
CA ASP A 273 7.66 5.30 30.24
C ASP A 273 6.99 6.67 30.34
N THR A 274 6.32 7.11 29.29
CA THR A 274 5.53 8.35 29.29
C THR A 274 4.35 8.24 30.25
N LEU A 275 3.63 7.12 30.25
CA LEU A 275 2.50 6.86 31.15
C LEU A 275 2.95 6.81 32.61
N LEU A 276 4.08 6.12 32.90
CA LEU A 276 4.64 6.06 34.25
C LEU A 276 4.99 7.44 34.77
N ARG A 277 5.67 8.29 33.99
CA ARG A 277 5.99 9.67 34.39
C ARG A 277 4.72 10.50 34.66
N LYS A 278 3.66 10.32 33.84
CA LYS A 278 2.38 11.00 34.03
C LYS A 278 1.67 10.52 35.29
N HIS A 279 1.69 9.22 35.57
CA HIS A 279 1.17 8.64 36.79
C HIS A 279 1.89 9.19 38.04
N ASP A 280 3.24 9.17 38.06
CA ASP A 280 4.05 9.63 39.18
C ASP A 280 3.81 11.11 39.51
N ALA A 281 3.77 11.94 38.45
CA ALA A 281 3.44 13.35 38.61
C ALA A 281 2.03 13.56 39.18
N THR A 282 1.06 12.76 38.72
CA THR A 282 -0.34 12.82 39.23
C THR A 282 -0.42 12.34 40.68
N LEU A 283 0.30 11.27 41.02
CA LEU A 283 0.31 10.74 42.37
C LEU A 283 0.92 11.77 43.34
N SER A 284 2.05 12.38 43.00
CA SER A 284 2.69 13.42 43.82
C SER A 284 1.78 14.62 44.03
N GLU A 285 1.17 15.11 42.94
CA GLU A 285 0.20 16.23 43.03
C GLU A 285 -0.97 15.91 43.93
N VAL A 286 -1.53 14.69 43.82
CA VAL A 286 -2.70 14.28 44.64
C VAL A 286 -2.31 14.13 46.10
N GLN A 287 -1.15 13.55 46.42
CA GLN A 287 -0.65 13.41 47.78
C GLN A 287 -0.44 14.78 48.44
N GLU A 288 0.10 15.75 47.73
CA GLU A 288 0.27 17.11 48.25
C GLU A 288 -1.07 17.86 48.42
N THR A 289 -1.90 17.80 47.38
CA THR A 289 -3.17 18.58 47.32
C THR A 289 -4.25 18.02 48.25
N TYR A 290 -4.26 16.70 48.45
CA TYR A 290 -5.31 15.98 49.19
C TYR A 290 -4.75 15.20 50.39
N ALA A 291 -3.68 15.71 51.01
CA ALA A 291 -3.00 15.07 52.14
C ALA A 291 -3.96 14.73 53.31
N GLU A 292 -5.02 15.50 53.52
CA GLU A 292 -6.05 15.31 54.55
C GLU A 292 -7.03 14.16 54.25
N LYS A 293 -7.05 13.65 52.98
CA LYS A 293 -7.97 12.58 52.59
C LYS A 293 -7.37 11.20 52.87
N PRO A 294 -8.23 10.20 53.20
CA PRO A 294 -7.77 8.82 53.29
C PRO A 294 -7.09 8.35 51.97
N GLU A 295 -6.11 7.45 52.08
CA GLU A 295 -5.29 6.98 50.98
C GLU A 295 -6.09 6.34 49.85
N ASP A 296 -7.16 5.59 50.18
CA ASP A 296 -8.11 5.05 49.20
C ASP A 296 -8.82 6.16 48.39
N ALA A 297 -9.16 7.27 49.04
CA ALA A 297 -9.77 8.42 48.39
C ALA A 297 -8.76 9.18 47.51
N GLN A 298 -7.50 9.30 47.95
CA GLN A 298 -6.41 9.83 47.13
C GLN A 298 -6.21 8.94 45.87
N GLY A 299 -6.18 7.62 46.05
CA GLY A 299 -6.08 6.65 44.98
C GLY A 299 -7.21 6.77 43.95
N ARG A 300 -8.44 6.99 44.37
CA ARG A 300 -9.58 7.26 43.44
C ARG A 300 -9.35 8.50 42.58
N VAL A 301 -8.77 9.56 43.17
CA VAL A 301 -8.47 10.79 42.41
C VAL A 301 -7.36 10.52 41.38
N VAL A 302 -6.29 9.83 41.77
CA VAL A 302 -5.21 9.43 40.84
C VAL A 302 -5.75 8.61 39.66
N TYR A 303 -6.54 7.57 39.97
CA TYR A 303 -7.18 6.74 38.95
C TYR A 303 -8.06 7.55 37.99
N SER A 304 -8.91 8.41 38.54
CA SER A 304 -9.83 9.23 37.72
C SER A 304 -9.09 10.21 36.81
N ARG A 305 -7.99 10.80 37.28
CA ARG A 305 -7.16 11.71 36.48
C ARG A 305 -6.44 10.95 35.36
N CYS A 306 -5.84 9.80 35.67
CA CYS A 306 -5.19 8.94 34.68
C CYS A 306 -6.21 8.42 33.64
N ALA A 307 -7.41 8.03 34.09
CA ALA A 307 -8.47 7.54 33.18
C ALA A 307 -9.00 8.64 32.24
N ALA A 308 -8.86 9.90 32.59
CA ALA A 308 -9.29 11.06 31.78
C ALA A 308 -8.18 11.54 30.82
N MET A 309 -6.97 10.98 30.88
CA MET A 309 -5.89 11.36 29.97
C MET A 309 -6.13 10.79 28.57
N ASP A 310 -5.94 11.66 27.59
CA ASP A 310 -5.91 11.29 26.16
C ASP A 310 -4.53 11.66 25.62
N LEU A 311 -3.64 10.68 25.51
CA LEU A 311 -2.25 10.87 25.13
C LEU A 311 -2.00 10.26 23.75
N PRO A 312 -1.34 10.97 22.83
CA PRO A 312 -1.04 10.43 21.51
C PRO A 312 0.12 9.42 21.60
N LEU A 313 0.03 8.32 20.86
CA LEU A 313 1.11 7.35 20.67
C LEU A 313 1.91 7.73 19.44
N ASP A 314 3.20 8.05 19.60
CA ASP A 314 4.07 8.46 18.49
C ASP A 314 3.47 9.61 17.65
N GLY A 315 2.92 10.62 18.33
CA GLY A 315 2.26 11.78 17.69
C GLY A 315 0.91 11.50 17.04
N ARG A 316 0.41 10.26 17.09
CA ARG A 316 -0.88 9.85 16.51
C ARG A 316 -1.95 9.72 17.58
N ALA A 317 -3.16 10.22 17.29
CA ALA A 317 -4.29 10.03 18.18
C ALA A 317 -4.63 8.53 18.30
N VAL A 318 -4.97 8.10 19.51
CA VAL A 318 -5.34 6.72 19.83
C VAL A 318 -6.83 6.60 20.14
N PRO A 319 -7.44 5.40 20.05
CA PRO A 319 -8.82 5.18 20.49
C PRO A 319 -8.99 5.53 21.97
N GLY A 320 -10.15 6.08 22.36
CA GLY A 320 -10.40 6.56 23.72
C GLY A 320 -10.24 5.52 24.85
N HIS A 321 -10.27 4.22 24.53
CA HIS A 321 -9.98 3.16 25.51
C HIS A 321 -8.48 2.89 25.71
N PHE A 322 -7.63 3.35 24.77
CA PHE A 322 -6.23 2.87 24.66
C PHE A 322 -5.36 3.39 25.80
N THR A 323 -5.41 4.69 26.09
CA THR A 323 -4.63 5.27 27.19
C THR A 323 -5.04 4.67 28.54
N HIS A 324 -6.34 4.60 28.82
CA HIS A 324 -6.86 4.03 30.05
C HIS A 324 -6.55 2.53 30.18
N GLY A 325 -6.71 1.75 29.09
CA GLY A 325 -6.34 0.35 29.08
C GLY A 325 -4.84 0.11 29.29
N SER A 326 -3.97 1.00 28.74
CA SER A 326 -2.52 0.93 28.95
C SER A 326 -2.13 1.21 30.42
N PHE A 327 -2.78 2.15 31.10
CA PHE A 327 -2.58 2.35 32.53
C PHE A 327 -2.99 1.09 33.33
N ASN A 328 -4.10 0.46 33.01
CA ASN A 328 -4.54 -0.76 33.69
C ASN A 328 -3.63 -1.96 33.40
N ASP A 329 -3.01 -2.05 32.20
CA ASP A 329 -1.97 -3.03 31.84
C ASP A 329 -0.72 -2.84 32.71
N LEU A 330 -0.27 -1.60 32.90
CA LEU A 330 0.85 -1.28 33.80
C LEU A 330 0.53 -1.61 35.26
N ALA A 331 -0.70 -1.34 35.71
CA ALA A 331 -1.17 -1.73 37.03
C ALA A 331 -1.21 -3.24 37.21
N ASP A 332 -1.65 -4.00 36.20
CA ASP A 332 -1.68 -5.47 36.25
C ASP A 332 -0.28 -6.07 36.34
N ARG A 333 0.70 -5.46 35.68
CA ARG A 333 2.12 -5.83 35.74
C ARG A 333 2.86 -5.25 36.98
N ARG A 334 2.14 -4.63 37.94
CA ARG A 334 2.69 -3.99 39.14
C ARG A 334 3.73 -2.90 38.84
N ARG A 335 3.70 -2.28 37.65
CA ARG A 335 4.60 -1.18 37.26
C ARG A 335 4.16 0.16 37.83
N LEU A 336 2.88 0.29 38.18
CA LEU A 336 2.27 1.42 38.90
C LEU A 336 1.20 0.93 39.86
N GLY A 337 0.76 1.81 40.76
CA GLY A 337 -0.30 1.51 41.73
C GLY A 337 -1.27 2.67 41.91
N TRP A 338 -2.55 2.34 42.06
CA TRP A 338 -3.57 3.35 42.31
C TRP A 338 -3.58 3.81 43.80
N HIS A 339 -3.37 2.87 44.72
CA HIS A 339 -3.24 3.19 46.14
C HIS A 339 -1.79 3.50 46.50
N PRO A 340 -1.47 4.53 47.32
CA PRO A 340 -0.09 4.83 47.69
C PRO A 340 0.69 3.63 48.23
N ASP A 341 0.07 2.79 49.04
CA ASP A 341 0.67 1.60 49.67
C ASP A 341 0.29 0.28 48.94
N HIS A 342 0.04 0.33 47.64
CA HIS A 342 -0.46 -0.81 46.86
C HIS A 342 0.40 -2.06 46.94
N LEU A 343 1.74 -1.92 47.00
CA LEU A 343 2.68 -3.08 47.03
C LEU A 343 2.49 -3.92 48.30
N ASN A 344 2.44 -3.27 49.48
CA ASN A 344 2.23 -3.98 50.74
C ASN A 344 0.87 -4.62 50.80
N LEU A 345 -0.18 -3.89 50.46
CA LEU A 345 -1.57 -4.35 50.51
C LEU A 345 -1.85 -5.52 49.51
N LEU A 346 -1.18 -5.53 48.36
CA LEU A 346 -1.31 -6.63 47.43
C LEU A 346 -0.61 -7.91 47.94
N ASN A 347 0.58 -7.77 48.58
CA ASN A 347 1.32 -8.90 49.11
C ASN A 347 0.62 -9.57 50.31
N GLU A 348 0.04 -8.75 51.24
CA GLU A 348 -0.77 -9.29 52.34
C GLU A 348 -2.03 -10.06 51.86
N GLY A 349 -2.54 -9.72 50.67
CA GLY A 349 -3.66 -10.41 50.05
C GLY A 349 -3.28 -11.71 49.33
N ASP A 350 -2.00 -11.93 49.01
CA ASP A 350 -1.50 -13.16 48.36
C ASP A 350 -1.14 -14.24 49.44
N GLU A 351 -0.99 -13.87 50.71
CA GLU A 351 -0.67 -14.79 51.82
C GLU A 351 -1.92 -15.40 52.49
N LYS A 352 -3.10 -14.97 52.11
CA LYS A 352 -4.43 -15.47 52.62
C LYS A 352 -5.15 -16.29 51.53
#